data_58d0ec9d4fd09569e063e3f19d02bb6a
#
_entry.id   58d0ec9d4fd09569e063e3f19d02bb6a
#
_cell.length_a   1.000
_cell.length_b   1.000
_cell.length_c   1.000
_cell.angle_alpha   90.00
_cell.angle_beta   90.00
_cell.angle_gamma   90.00
#
_symmetry.space_group_name_H-M   'P 1'
#
loop_
_entity.id
_entity.type
_entity.pdbx_description
1 polymer ?
#
loop_
_entity_poly.entity_id
_entity_poly.type
_entity_poly.pdbx_seq_one_letter_code
_entity_poly.pdbx_strand_id
1 'polypeptide(L)'
;MAETENSRFPIYAVIATVAFKLLFLLTHYIQEDAFITWRVAQNLLDYGVIGFNGDAKISASTTHFYVFVSYLFNLVFGKENFIEPLLIFNSILFTIGTLLLSHLVLKNPWHKAVFIFLIGILPPAIKISILGMEYGILFFLEMALLYYGFHKGKKWMLTLLPVLIMFTRIDTVIFLGIVFLVDLCWNRKIRWNYIFGGILGVLSTVAFNWFYFGELVNNTITAKKLLYSENFTIQQHIGYFFKSFGNFWGMLKVPGDFNPMTVVILIFELLCFIYLIRQREKRNYFLWMIFIFGWVKQIIFISQKSLFDWYYWVPQLLLFVPILIFLLEQKEKRNLWLSLLLVFYIFPMLVFQTVHCIATGNGEWNYRRTIGTFLNQYEKDKNQWILLEPAGYVPYFSGLKTIDEVGLVDKQIQEEIKKDKVNYWINTVKTRKPKYLLSYQNLYEGNNTNSEYYKTHYKLLKEFRVKDHLKSDNKILEKIYNLKPSGTDYNLYIRVD
;
A
#
# COMPACT_ATOMS: atom_id res chain seq x y z
N MET A 1 18.81 -23.05 -32.67
CA MET A 1 18.14 -23.65 -31.47
C MET A 1 18.56 -22.99 -30.16
N ALA A 2 19.84 -22.71 -29.90
CA ALA A 2 20.31 -22.08 -28.67
C ALA A 2 19.77 -20.65 -28.41
N GLU A 3 19.54 -19.85 -29.46
CA GLU A 3 18.98 -18.49 -29.31
C GLU A 3 17.49 -18.49 -28.94
N THR A 4 16.72 -19.50 -29.35
CA THR A 4 15.29 -19.60 -29.02
C THR A 4 15.03 -20.13 -27.60
N GLU A 5 15.87 -21.01 -27.08
CA GLU A 5 15.79 -21.45 -25.68
C GLU A 5 16.15 -20.33 -24.71
N ASN A 6 17.17 -19.55 -24.99
CA ASN A 6 17.57 -18.41 -24.17
C ASN A 6 16.49 -17.32 -24.09
N SER A 7 15.55 -17.24 -25.05
CA SER A 7 14.46 -16.26 -25.03
C SER A 7 13.35 -16.56 -24.01
N ARG A 8 13.27 -17.79 -23.49
CA ARG A 8 12.21 -18.21 -22.55
C ARG A 8 12.54 -18.00 -21.07
N PHE A 9 13.81 -17.76 -20.72
CA PHE A 9 14.22 -17.56 -19.31
C PHE A 9 13.44 -16.47 -18.57
N PRO A 10 13.15 -15.29 -19.16
CA PRO A 10 12.34 -14.29 -18.49
C PRO A 10 10.92 -14.76 -18.16
N ILE A 11 10.31 -15.59 -19.02
CA ILE A 11 8.96 -16.14 -18.81
C ILE A 11 8.97 -17.11 -17.63
N TYR A 12 9.96 -18.01 -17.58
CA TYR A 12 10.12 -18.95 -16.45
C TYR A 12 10.35 -18.19 -15.13
N ALA A 13 11.14 -17.10 -15.18
CA ALA A 13 11.34 -16.24 -14.00
C ALA A 13 10.04 -15.58 -13.54
N VAL A 14 9.18 -15.12 -14.46
CA VAL A 14 7.84 -14.59 -14.12
C VAL A 14 7.02 -15.66 -13.40
N ILE A 15 6.93 -16.88 -13.96
CA ILE A 15 6.16 -17.98 -13.36
C ILE A 15 6.70 -18.32 -11.96
N ALA A 16 8.03 -18.50 -11.83
CA ALA A 16 8.67 -18.80 -10.56
C ALA A 16 8.46 -17.70 -9.52
N THR A 17 8.54 -16.44 -9.93
CA THR A 17 8.32 -15.29 -9.05
C THR A 17 6.88 -15.22 -8.56
N VAL A 18 5.90 -15.40 -9.45
CA VAL A 18 4.48 -15.44 -9.07
C VAL A 18 4.24 -16.61 -8.13
N ALA A 19 4.68 -17.82 -8.48
CA ALA A 19 4.53 -19.00 -7.63
C ALA A 19 5.12 -18.80 -6.23
N PHE A 20 6.31 -18.20 -6.14
CA PHE A 20 6.93 -17.85 -4.85
C PHE A 20 6.07 -16.89 -4.02
N LYS A 21 5.53 -15.84 -4.65
CA LYS A 21 4.68 -14.87 -3.97
C LYS A 21 3.36 -15.47 -3.48
N LEU A 22 2.80 -16.42 -4.23
CA LEU A 22 1.56 -17.10 -3.83
C LEU A 22 1.71 -17.85 -2.51
N LEU A 23 2.93 -18.30 -2.14
CA LEU A 23 3.17 -18.90 -0.83
C LEU A 23 2.87 -17.92 0.32
N PHE A 24 3.04 -16.63 0.10
CA PHE A 24 2.73 -15.61 1.12
C PHE A 24 1.24 -15.36 1.30
N LEU A 25 0.37 -15.77 0.35
CA LEU A 25 -1.08 -15.72 0.55
C LEU A 25 -1.52 -16.60 1.72
N LEU A 26 -0.79 -17.69 1.98
CA LEU A 26 -1.04 -18.59 3.13
C LEU A 26 -0.87 -17.88 4.48
N THR A 27 -0.22 -16.73 4.52
CA THR A 27 -0.07 -15.94 5.76
C THR A 27 -1.31 -15.11 6.09
N HIS A 28 -2.23 -14.94 5.12
CA HIS A 28 -3.39 -14.05 5.20
C HIS A 28 -3.06 -12.63 5.68
N TYR A 29 -1.82 -12.17 5.43
CA TYR A 29 -1.43 -10.80 5.73
C TYR A 29 -2.00 -9.87 4.67
N ILE A 30 -3.10 -9.20 4.99
CA ILE A 30 -3.77 -8.22 4.15
C ILE A 30 -3.79 -6.88 4.89
N GLN A 31 -3.59 -5.79 4.16
CA GLN A 31 -3.57 -4.46 4.74
C GLN A 31 -4.98 -4.00 5.13
N GLU A 32 -5.10 -3.32 6.27
CA GLU A 32 -6.35 -2.75 6.77
C GLU A 32 -7.07 -1.91 5.70
N ASP A 33 -6.36 -0.98 5.04
CA ASP A 33 -6.91 -0.07 4.04
C ASP A 33 -7.47 -0.79 2.79
N ALA A 34 -7.03 -2.03 2.50
CA ALA A 34 -7.57 -2.81 1.40
C ALA A 34 -9.07 -3.10 1.60
N PHE A 35 -9.48 -3.39 2.83
CA PHE A 35 -10.87 -3.67 3.17
C PHE A 35 -11.77 -2.44 3.03
N ILE A 36 -11.22 -1.23 3.20
CA ILE A 36 -11.95 0.01 2.91
C ILE A 36 -12.32 0.05 1.42
N THR A 37 -11.34 -0.17 0.55
CA THR A 37 -11.55 -0.18 -0.91
C THR A 37 -12.50 -1.29 -1.34
N TRP A 38 -12.35 -2.49 -0.78
CA TRP A 38 -13.21 -3.64 -1.11
C TRP A 38 -14.65 -3.46 -0.62
N ARG A 39 -14.85 -2.84 0.54
CA ARG A 39 -16.19 -2.49 1.02
C ARG A 39 -16.87 -1.47 0.11
N VAL A 40 -16.12 -0.48 -0.36
CA VAL A 40 -16.63 0.47 -1.36
C VAL A 40 -17.01 -0.24 -2.66
N ALA A 41 -16.23 -1.23 -3.10
CA ALA A 41 -16.54 -2.03 -4.28
C ALA A 41 -17.78 -2.93 -4.07
N GLN A 42 -17.98 -3.48 -2.89
CA GLN A 42 -19.17 -4.24 -2.52
C GLN A 42 -20.42 -3.35 -2.47
N ASN A 43 -20.29 -2.15 -1.89
CA ASN A 43 -21.41 -1.19 -1.88
C ASN A 43 -21.79 -0.74 -3.30
N LEU A 44 -20.82 -0.60 -4.20
CA LEU A 44 -21.13 -0.36 -5.62
C LEU A 44 -21.95 -1.50 -6.22
N LEU A 45 -21.68 -2.75 -5.84
CA LEU A 45 -22.45 -3.91 -6.29
C LEU A 45 -23.85 -3.96 -5.67
N ASP A 46 -23.99 -3.64 -4.37
CA ASP A 46 -25.23 -3.78 -3.63
C ASP A 46 -26.22 -2.62 -3.82
N TYR A 47 -25.67 -1.41 -3.82
CA TYR A 47 -26.46 -0.16 -3.81
C TYR A 47 -26.27 0.68 -5.07
N GLY A 48 -25.38 0.28 -6.00
CA GLY A 48 -25.03 1.10 -7.16
C GLY A 48 -24.30 2.40 -6.81
N VAL A 49 -23.74 2.49 -5.59
CA VAL A 49 -23.13 3.71 -5.05
C VAL A 49 -21.68 3.47 -4.63
N ILE A 50 -20.80 4.35 -5.07
CA ILE A 50 -19.42 4.41 -4.58
C ILE A 50 -19.44 5.13 -3.23
N GLY A 51 -19.45 4.35 -2.17
CA GLY A 51 -19.55 4.82 -0.80
C GLY A 51 -19.19 3.72 0.19
N PHE A 52 -19.08 4.04 1.46
CA PHE A 52 -18.68 3.09 2.50
C PHE A 52 -19.84 2.64 3.39
N ASN A 53 -20.77 3.56 3.70
CA ASN A 53 -21.91 3.34 4.58
C ASN A 53 -23.23 3.24 3.76
N GLY A 54 -23.44 2.08 3.11
CA GLY A 54 -24.66 1.85 2.32
C GLY A 54 -24.77 2.81 1.13
N ASP A 55 -25.86 3.56 1.05
CA ASP A 55 -26.20 4.46 -0.06
C ASP A 55 -25.52 5.85 0.00
N ALA A 56 -24.75 6.12 1.03
CA ALA A 56 -24.08 7.42 1.18
C ALA A 56 -22.83 7.53 0.28
N LYS A 57 -22.84 8.52 -0.63
CA LYS A 57 -21.68 8.82 -1.48
C LYS A 57 -20.56 9.44 -0.68
N ILE A 58 -19.41 8.79 -0.63
CA ILE A 58 -18.19 9.31 0.00
C ILE A 58 -16.94 8.77 -0.71
N SER A 59 -15.97 9.65 -0.96
CA SER A 59 -14.67 9.28 -1.49
C SER A 59 -13.79 8.68 -0.38
N ALA A 60 -14.20 7.51 0.13
CA ALA A 60 -13.49 6.78 1.18
C ALA A 60 -12.21 6.07 0.67
N SER A 61 -12.08 5.89 -0.64
CA SER A 61 -10.90 5.34 -1.29
C SER A 61 -10.32 6.36 -2.27
N THR A 62 -8.99 6.51 -2.27
CA THR A 62 -8.27 7.38 -3.23
C THR A 62 -8.00 6.68 -4.56
N THR A 63 -8.46 5.45 -4.75
CA THR A 63 -8.02 4.54 -5.82
C THR A 63 -9.22 4.10 -6.67
N HIS A 64 -9.83 5.05 -7.38
CA HIS A 64 -11.09 4.80 -8.11
C HIS A 64 -10.98 3.65 -9.12
N PHE A 65 -9.89 3.58 -9.90
CA PHE A 65 -9.70 2.49 -10.85
C PHE A 65 -9.64 1.13 -10.14
N TYR A 66 -8.99 1.05 -8.99
CA TYR A 66 -8.91 -0.20 -8.23
C TYR A 66 -10.24 -0.59 -7.57
N VAL A 67 -11.08 0.38 -7.20
CA VAL A 67 -12.48 0.11 -6.79
C VAL A 67 -13.23 -0.58 -7.91
N PHE A 68 -13.12 -0.11 -9.16
CA PHE A 68 -13.79 -0.76 -10.32
C PHE A 68 -13.21 -2.15 -10.61
N VAL A 69 -11.90 -2.32 -10.51
CA VAL A 69 -11.28 -3.66 -10.65
C VAL A 69 -11.81 -4.59 -9.55
N SER A 70 -11.83 -4.14 -8.30
CA SER A 70 -12.36 -4.92 -7.17
C SER A 70 -13.85 -5.24 -7.34
N TYR A 71 -14.63 -4.30 -7.86
CA TYR A 71 -16.05 -4.52 -8.23
C TYR A 71 -16.20 -5.64 -9.26
N LEU A 72 -15.40 -5.63 -10.34
CA LEU A 72 -15.43 -6.69 -11.37
C LEU A 72 -15.07 -8.06 -10.77
N PHE A 73 -14.08 -8.12 -9.88
CA PHE A 73 -13.74 -9.37 -9.19
C PHE A 73 -14.85 -9.85 -8.27
N ASN A 74 -15.53 -8.94 -7.54
CA ASN A 74 -16.72 -9.28 -6.75
C ASN A 74 -17.86 -9.82 -7.64
N LEU A 75 -18.06 -9.23 -8.82
CA LEU A 75 -19.10 -9.65 -9.78
C LEU A 75 -18.83 -11.06 -10.32
N VAL A 76 -17.56 -11.38 -10.62
CA VAL A 76 -17.16 -12.65 -11.24
C VAL A 76 -17.03 -13.78 -10.21
N PHE A 77 -16.39 -13.53 -9.07
CA PHE A 77 -16.05 -14.55 -8.08
C PHE A 77 -16.98 -14.56 -6.86
N GLY A 78 -17.85 -13.57 -6.74
CA GLY A 78 -18.69 -13.38 -5.55
C GLY A 78 -17.95 -12.71 -4.39
N LYS A 79 -18.72 -12.09 -3.48
CA LYS A 79 -18.19 -11.28 -2.36
C LYS A 79 -17.32 -12.05 -1.37
N GLU A 80 -17.53 -13.34 -1.27
CA GLU A 80 -16.80 -14.19 -0.32
C GLU A 80 -15.48 -14.70 -0.86
N ASN A 81 -15.36 -14.84 -2.21
CA ASN A 81 -14.26 -15.55 -2.85
C ASN A 81 -13.36 -14.66 -3.74
N PHE A 82 -13.64 -13.37 -3.90
CA PHE A 82 -12.92 -12.51 -4.83
C PHE A 82 -11.53 -12.09 -4.36
N ILE A 83 -11.26 -12.13 -3.05
CA ILE A 83 -10.01 -11.60 -2.45
C ILE A 83 -8.80 -12.32 -3.02
N GLU A 84 -8.74 -13.64 -2.93
CA GLU A 84 -7.58 -14.42 -3.39
C GLU A 84 -7.34 -14.25 -4.90
N PRO A 85 -8.33 -14.38 -5.81
CA PRO A 85 -8.15 -14.09 -7.22
C PRO A 85 -7.64 -12.66 -7.50
N LEU A 86 -8.10 -11.67 -6.76
CA LEU A 86 -7.64 -10.28 -6.90
C LEU A 86 -6.17 -10.13 -6.46
N LEU A 87 -5.74 -10.79 -5.37
CA LEU A 87 -4.35 -10.80 -4.92
C LEU A 87 -3.44 -11.52 -5.91
N ILE A 88 -3.88 -12.63 -6.47
CA ILE A 88 -3.18 -13.35 -7.54
C ILE A 88 -3.00 -12.44 -8.76
N PHE A 89 -4.06 -11.77 -9.17
CA PHE A 89 -4.04 -10.81 -10.30
C PHE A 89 -3.05 -9.67 -10.06
N ASN A 90 -3.06 -9.05 -8.87
CA ASN A 90 -2.09 -8.03 -8.48
C ASN A 90 -0.64 -8.54 -8.53
N SER A 91 -0.41 -9.76 -8.05
CA SER A 91 0.91 -10.41 -8.08
C SER A 91 1.41 -10.64 -9.50
N ILE A 92 0.53 -11.08 -10.39
CA ILE A 92 0.83 -11.28 -11.83
C ILE A 92 1.16 -9.94 -12.47
N LEU A 93 0.32 -8.92 -12.30
CA LEU A 93 0.55 -7.59 -12.90
C LEU A 93 1.84 -6.95 -12.41
N PHE A 94 2.12 -6.98 -11.12
CA PHE A 94 3.40 -6.49 -10.60
C PHE A 94 4.58 -7.20 -11.27
N THR A 95 4.52 -8.53 -11.41
CA THR A 95 5.62 -9.31 -11.99
C THR A 95 5.78 -9.06 -13.48
N ILE A 96 4.67 -8.84 -14.22
CA ILE A 96 4.72 -8.38 -15.62
C ILE A 96 5.32 -6.97 -15.70
N GLY A 97 4.98 -6.06 -14.77
CA GLY A 97 5.63 -4.75 -14.67
C GLY A 97 7.15 -4.87 -14.49
N THR A 98 7.60 -5.80 -13.64
CA THR A 98 9.04 -6.10 -13.46
C THR A 98 9.68 -6.65 -14.74
N LEU A 99 8.97 -7.49 -15.49
CA LEU A 99 9.40 -7.98 -16.80
C LEU A 99 9.58 -6.79 -17.79
N LEU A 100 8.61 -5.88 -17.86
CA LEU A 100 8.70 -4.69 -18.72
C LEU A 100 9.89 -3.82 -18.31
N LEU A 101 10.09 -3.59 -17.03
CA LEU A 101 11.25 -2.86 -16.52
C LEU A 101 12.56 -3.54 -16.92
N SER A 102 12.66 -4.87 -16.80
CA SER A 102 13.86 -5.61 -17.20
C SER A 102 14.21 -5.44 -18.68
N HIS A 103 13.20 -5.30 -19.54
CA HIS A 103 13.39 -5.03 -20.98
C HIS A 103 13.91 -3.62 -21.26
N LEU A 104 13.63 -2.64 -20.40
CA LEU A 104 14.11 -1.27 -20.52
C LEU A 104 15.58 -1.13 -20.12
N VAL A 105 16.02 -1.94 -19.14
CA VAL A 105 17.31 -1.72 -18.47
C VAL A 105 18.35 -2.81 -18.75
N LEU A 106 17.96 -3.98 -19.25
CA LEU A 106 18.85 -5.12 -19.52
C LEU A 106 18.66 -5.67 -20.92
N LYS A 107 19.77 -6.18 -21.53
CA LYS A 107 19.77 -6.80 -22.88
C LYS A 107 19.75 -8.33 -22.79
N ASN A 108 20.57 -8.89 -21.90
CA ASN A 108 20.78 -10.34 -21.81
C ASN A 108 19.54 -11.05 -21.19
N PRO A 109 18.97 -12.09 -21.82
CA PRO A 109 17.80 -12.80 -21.32
C PRO A 109 17.99 -13.44 -19.93
N TRP A 110 19.18 -13.96 -19.65
CA TRP A 110 19.51 -14.52 -18.33
C TRP A 110 19.56 -13.44 -17.25
N HIS A 111 20.18 -12.28 -17.55
CA HIS A 111 20.19 -11.16 -16.62
C HIS A 111 18.77 -10.66 -16.33
N LYS A 112 17.88 -10.63 -17.35
CA LYS A 112 16.47 -10.29 -17.17
C LYS A 112 15.77 -11.29 -16.24
N ALA A 113 16.00 -12.59 -16.44
CA ALA A 113 15.39 -13.60 -15.59
C ALA A 113 15.82 -13.48 -14.13
N VAL A 114 17.12 -13.34 -13.87
CA VAL A 114 17.65 -13.14 -12.52
C VAL A 114 17.11 -11.84 -11.91
N PHE A 115 17.07 -10.75 -12.68
CA PHE A 115 16.53 -9.46 -12.26
C PHE A 115 15.05 -9.58 -11.85
N ILE A 116 14.21 -10.20 -12.70
CA ILE A 116 12.77 -10.38 -12.42
C ILE A 116 12.58 -11.15 -11.11
N PHE A 117 13.31 -12.25 -10.94
CA PHE A 117 13.23 -13.07 -9.74
C PHE A 117 13.70 -12.29 -8.50
N LEU A 118 14.88 -11.68 -8.53
CA LEU A 118 15.45 -10.96 -7.38
C LEU A 118 14.60 -9.76 -6.97
N ILE A 119 14.17 -8.92 -7.93
CA ILE A 119 13.23 -7.81 -7.64
C ILE A 119 11.92 -8.36 -7.06
N GLY A 120 11.40 -9.43 -7.64
CA GLY A 120 10.11 -9.99 -7.28
C GLY A 120 10.05 -10.60 -5.89
N ILE A 121 11.17 -11.08 -5.35
CA ILE A 121 11.24 -11.66 -4.00
C ILE A 121 11.66 -10.67 -2.92
N LEU A 122 12.00 -9.42 -3.26
CA LEU A 122 12.27 -8.39 -2.25
C LEU A 122 11.02 -8.14 -1.37
N PRO A 123 11.20 -7.87 -0.07
CA PRO A 123 10.07 -7.65 0.84
C PRO A 123 9.05 -6.61 0.36
N PRO A 124 9.42 -5.45 -0.21
CA PRO A 124 8.43 -4.53 -0.76
C PRO A 124 7.65 -5.10 -1.94
N ALA A 125 8.28 -5.87 -2.81
CA ALA A 125 7.62 -6.50 -3.94
C ALA A 125 6.59 -7.56 -3.49
N ILE A 126 6.89 -8.31 -2.42
CA ILE A 126 5.95 -9.23 -1.80
C ILE A 126 4.77 -8.43 -1.24
N LYS A 127 5.02 -7.39 -0.42
CA LYS A 127 3.98 -6.53 0.15
C LYS A 127 3.08 -5.92 -0.93
N ILE A 128 3.66 -5.30 -1.96
CA ILE A 128 2.93 -4.73 -3.11
C ILE A 128 1.97 -5.75 -3.74
N SER A 129 2.39 -7.01 -3.79
CA SER A 129 1.62 -8.06 -4.46
C SER A 129 0.49 -8.64 -3.62
N ILE A 130 0.68 -8.82 -2.30
CA ILE A 130 -0.23 -9.61 -1.46
C ILE A 130 -1.08 -8.80 -0.48
N LEU A 131 -0.75 -7.53 -0.22
CA LEU A 131 -1.46 -6.75 0.80
C LEU A 131 -2.84 -6.23 0.38
N GLY A 132 -3.27 -6.51 -0.85
CA GLY A 132 -4.62 -6.17 -1.31
C GLY A 132 -4.81 -4.73 -1.75
N MET A 133 -3.75 -3.94 -1.82
CA MET A 133 -3.79 -2.56 -2.30
C MET A 133 -3.50 -2.48 -3.81
N GLU A 134 -3.73 -1.32 -4.40
CA GLU A 134 -3.63 -1.03 -5.84
C GLU A 134 -2.21 -1.04 -6.43
N TYR A 135 -1.19 -1.16 -5.60
CA TYR A 135 0.21 -0.94 -6.03
C TYR A 135 0.72 -1.93 -7.09
N GLY A 136 0.18 -3.16 -7.13
CA GLY A 136 0.54 -4.14 -8.17
C GLY A 136 0.10 -3.68 -9.56
N ILE A 137 -1.15 -3.23 -9.67
CA ILE A 137 -1.71 -2.66 -10.91
C ILE A 137 -1.00 -1.36 -11.27
N LEU A 138 -0.79 -0.48 -10.29
CA LEU A 138 -0.14 0.81 -10.50
C LEU A 138 1.27 0.64 -11.05
N PHE A 139 2.08 -0.20 -10.43
CA PHE A 139 3.44 -0.48 -10.91
C PHE A 139 3.44 -1.04 -12.34
N PHE A 140 2.50 -1.94 -12.66
CA PHE A 140 2.34 -2.43 -14.03
C PHE A 140 2.03 -1.30 -15.01
N LEU A 141 1.08 -0.40 -14.69
CA LEU A 141 0.70 0.72 -15.57
C LEU A 141 1.87 1.70 -15.77
N GLU A 142 2.62 2.01 -14.71
CA GLU A 142 3.81 2.86 -14.77
C GLU A 142 4.89 2.25 -15.68
N MET A 143 5.20 0.98 -15.51
CA MET A 143 6.20 0.29 -16.35
C MET A 143 5.70 0.07 -17.78
N ALA A 144 4.40 -0.17 -17.97
CA ALA A 144 3.80 -0.23 -19.30
C ALA A 144 3.87 1.10 -20.05
N LEU A 145 3.68 2.23 -19.36
CA LEU A 145 3.89 3.56 -19.93
C LEU A 145 5.31 3.75 -20.42
N LEU A 146 6.31 3.42 -19.59
CA LEU A 146 7.71 3.53 -20.00
C LEU A 146 8.03 2.61 -21.19
N TYR A 147 7.54 1.37 -21.17
CA TYR A 147 7.84 0.38 -22.19
C TYR A 147 7.06 0.63 -23.49
N TYR A 148 5.73 0.66 -23.43
CA TYR A 148 4.92 0.79 -24.66
C TYR A 148 4.86 2.24 -25.16
N GLY A 149 4.75 3.21 -24.26
CA GLY A 149 4.67 4.63 -24.61
C GLY A 149 6.01 5.17 -25.08
N PHE A 150 7.04 5.08 -24.24
CA PHE A 150 8.32 5.74 -24.51
C PHE A 150 9.31 4.86 -25.27
N HIS A 151 9.47 3.56 -24.92
CA HIS A 151 10.42 2.68 -25.60
C HIS A 151 9.90 2.20 -26.96
N LYS A 152 8.64 1.73 -27.03
CA LYS A 152 8.03 1.29 -28.31
C LYS A 152 7.37 2.42 -29.10
N GLY A 153 7.23 3.62 -28.56
CA GLY A 153 6.71 4.81 -29.23
C GLY A 153 5.21 4.73 -29.61
N LYS A 154 4.42 3.91 -28.92
CA LYS A 154 2.98 3.76 -29.22
C LYS A 154 2.20 4.99 -28.72
N LYS A 155 1.82 5.89 -29.64
CA LYS A 155 1.19 7.18 -29.33
C LYS A 155 -0.08 7.07 -28.47
N TRP A 156 -0.96 6.10 -28.76
CA TRP A 156 -2.21 5.92 -27.98
C TRP A 156 -1.95 5.50 -26.53
N MET A 157 -0.85 4.75 -26.27
CA MET A 157 -0.44 4.40 -24.91
C MET A 157 0.05 5.62 -24.12
N LEU A 158 0.67 6.61 -24.80
CA LEU A 158 1.06 7.87 -24.18
C LEU A 158 -0.16 8.71 -23.74
N THR A 159 -1.33 8.46 -24.31
CA THR A 159 -2.58 9.12 -23.87
C THR A 159 -3.33 8.28 -22.84
N LEU A 160 -3.55 7.00 -23.11
CA LEU A 160 -4.38 6.14 -22.26
C LEU A 160 -3.75 5.85 -20.89
N LEU A 161 -2.46 5.47 -20.88
CA LEU A 161 -1.83 5.04 -19.62
C LEU A 161 -1.73 6.15 -18.58
N PRO A 162 -1.37 7.42 -18.89
CA PRO A 162 -1.44 8.51 -17.92
C PRO A 162 -2.84 8.69 -17.30
N VAL A 163 -3.92 8.53 -18.09
CA VAL A 163 -5.30 8.59 -17.56
C VAL A 163 -5.55 7.48 -16.55
N LEU A 164 -5.23 6.23 -16.89
CA LEU A 164 -5.42 5.09 -16.00
C LEU A 164 -4.56 5.21 -14.73
N ILE A 165 -3.31 5.66 -14.87
CA ILE A 165 -2.39 5.90 -13.75
C ILE A 165 -2.98 6.95 -12.80
N MET A 166 -3.42 8.09 -13.31
CA MET A 166 -4.04 9.16 -12.51
C MET A 166 -5.34 8.70 -11.83
N PHE A 167 -6.17 7.94 -12.55
CA PHE A 167 -7.42 7.41 -12.02
C PHE A 167 -7.20 6.27 -11.00
N THR A 168 -6.02 5.62 -11.06
CA THR A 168 -5.58 4.70 -10.01
C THR A 168 -5.16 5.46 -8.77
N ARG A 169 -4.31 6.52 -8.89
CA ARG A 169 -3.87 7.33 -7.75
C ARG A 169 -3.48 8.74 -8.19
N ILE A 170 -4.02 9.74 -7.53
CA ILE A 170 -3.74 11.16 -7.85
C ILE A 170 -2.28 11.57 -7.57
N ASP A 171 -1.62 10.97 -6.59
CA ASP A 171 -0.22 11.26 -6.26
C ASP A 171 0.77 10.81 -7.33
N THR A 172 0.33 10.04 -8.32
CA THR A 172 1.12 9.64 -9.48
C THR A 172 1.42 10.78 -10.45
N VAL A 173 0.81 11.95 -10.25
CA VAL A 173 1.22 13.18 -10.93
C VAL A 173 2.72 13.46 -10.76
N ILE A 174 3.32 13.03 -9.65
CA ILE A 174 4.76 13.12 -9.40
C ILE A 174 5.54 12.26 -10.42
N PHE A 175 5.10 11.00 -10.61
CA PHE A 175 5.72 10.10 -11.61
C PHE A 175 5.59 10.67 -13.01
N LEU A 176 4.38 11.06 -13.40
CA LEU A 176 4.12 11.62 -14.72
C LEU A 176 4.92 12.91 -14.96
N GLY A 177 5.00 13.79 -13.96
CA GLY A 177 5.79 15.03 -14.06
C GLY A 177 7.29 14.77 -14.24
N ILE A 178 7.85 13.81 -13.50
CA ILE A 178 9.27 13.45 -13.60
C ILE A 178 9.57 12.81 -14.95
N VAL A 179 8.72 11.88 -15.42
CA VAL A 179 8.86 11.26 -16.74
C VAL A 179 8.83 12.34 -17.84
N PHE A 180 7.92 13.32 -17.73
CA PHE A 180 7.87 14.45 -18.66
C PHE A 180 9.17 15.28 -18.66
N LEU A 181 9.63 15.68 -17.47
CA LEU A 181 10.83 16.50 -17.35
C LEU A 181 12.08 15.78 -17.88
N VAL A 182 12.26 14.51 -17.54
CA VAL A 182 13.39 13.72 -18.04
C VAL A 182 13.29 13.53 -19.55
N ASP A 183 12.10 13.24 -20.11
CA ASP A 183 11.91 13.10 -21.56
C ASP A 183 12.20 14.41 -22.27
N LEU A 184 11.74 15.54 -21.75
CA LEU A 184 12.00 16.87 -22.30
C LEU A 184 13.49 17.21 -22.29
N CYS A 185 14.18 16.98 -21.18
CA CYS A 185 15.62 17.25 -21.05
C CYS A 185 16.46 16.34 -21.97
N TRP A 186 16.06 15.07 -22.11
CA TRP A 186 16.81 14.07 -22.88
C TRP A 186 16.61 14.21 -24.39
N ASN A 187 15.36 14.26 -24.83
CA ASN A 187 14.97 14.25 -26.23
C ASN A 187 14.78 15.65 -26.80
N ARG A 188 14.67 16.70 -25.97
CA ARG A 188 14.41 18.09 -26.36
C ARG A 188 13.19 18.25 -27.28
N LYS A 189 12.20 17.37 -27.10
CA LYS A 189 10.97 17.33 -27.91
C LYS A 189 9.76 17.13 -26.99
N ILE A 190 8.69 17.86 -27.28
CA ILE A 190 7.43 17.73 -26.57
C ILE A 190 6.61 16.61 -27.19
N ARG A 191 6.17 15.65 -26.36
CA ARG A 191 5.25 14.58 -26.76
C ARG A 191 3.82 14.99 -26.43
N TRP A 192 3.15 15.65 -27.36
CA TRP A 192 1.81 16.18 -27.15
C TRP A 192 0.80 15.12 -26.70
N ASN A 193 0.86 13.90 -27.24
CA ASN A 193 0.00 12.80 -26.79
C ASN A 193 0.16 12.50 -25.29
N TYR A 194 1.39 12.61 -24.77
CA TYR A 194 1.66 12.39 -23.34
C TYR A 194 1.12 13.53 -22.48
N ILE A 195 1.34 14.77 -22.88
CA ILE A 195 0.78 15.95 -22.19
C ILE A 195 -0.75 15.88 -22.18
N PHE A 196 -1.34 15.60 -23.34
CA PHE A 196 -2.80 15.44 -23.45
C PHE A 196 -3.32 14.34 -22.53
N GLY A 197 -2.65 13.18 -22.50
CA GLY A 197 -2.99 12.08 -21.60
C GLY A 197 -2.86 12.47 -20.12
N GLY A 198 -1.81 13.20 -19.74
CA GLY A 198 -1.64 13.70 -18.38
C GLY A 198 -2.72 14.69 -17.95
N ILE A 199 -3.00 15.69 -18.81
CA ILE A 199 -4.09 16.67 -18.56
C ILE A 199 -5.44 15.98 -18.48
N LEU A 200 -5.74 15.08 -19.42
CA LEU A 200 -7.00 14.32 -19.43
C LEU A 200 -7.12 13.46 -18.15
N GLY A 201 -6.03 12.86 -17.68
CA GLY A 201 -5.99 12.09 -16.44
C GLY A 201 -6.33 12.93 -15.21
N VAL A 202 -5.72 14.11 -15.08
CA VAL A 202 -6.04 15.05 -14.00
C VAL A 202 -7.49 15.50 -14.09
N LEU A 203 -7.91 15.98 -15.27
CA LEU A 203 -9.26 16.49 -15.46
C LEU A 203 -10.34 15.42 -15.23
N SER A 204 -10.14 14.19 -15.70
CA SER A 204 -11.10 13.09 -15.49
C SER A 204 -11.21 12.72 -14.01
N THR A 205 -10.10 12.69 -13.27
CA THR A 205 -10.11 12.40 -11.83
C THR A 205 -10.79 13.51 -11.02
N VAL A 206 -10.47 14.77 -11.31
CA VAL A 206 -11.07 15.93 -10.64
C VAL A 206 -12.56 16.04 -11.01
N ALA A 207 -12.91 15.87 -12.29
CA ALA A 207 -14.29 15.90 -12.75
C ALA A 207 -15.11 14.78 -12.10
N PHE A 208 -14.57 13.56 -12.03
CA PHE A 208 -15.22 12.45 -11.36
C PHE A 208 -15.49 12.76 -9.88
N ASN A 209 -14.50 13.28 -9.16
CA ASN A 209 -14.66 13.68 -7.76
C ASN A 209 -15.72 14.77 -7.61
N TRP A 210 -15.69 15.80 -8.45
CA TRP A 210 -16.63 16.92 -8.39
C TRP A 210 -18.06 16.50 -8.70
N PHE A 211 -18.28 15.83 -9.84
CA PHE A 211 -19.64 15.47 -10.28
C PHE A 211 -20.25 14.34 -9.47
N TYR A 212 -19.44 13.41 -8.95
CA TYR A 212 -19.94 12.27 -8.21
C TYR A 212 -20.02 12.49 -6.71
N PHE A 213 -18.97 13.06 -6.10
CA PHE A 213 -18.88 13.27 -4.65
C PHE A 213 -19.14 14.70 -4.21
N GLY A 214 -19.20 15.68 -5.13
CA GLY A 214 -19.32 17.11 -4.82
C GLY A 214 -18.04 17.75 -4.26
N GLU A 215 -16.88 17.11 -4.45
CA GLU A 215 -15.60 17.53 -3.88
C GLU A 215 -14.49 17.48 -4.93
N LEU A 216 -13.58 18.47 -4.91
CA LEU A 216 -12.40 18.48 -5.80
C LEU A 216 -11.30 17.52 -5.34
N VAL A 217 -11.21 17.30 -4.03
CA VAL A 217 -10.17 16.50 -3.38
C VAL A 217 -10.82 15.35 -2.64
N ASN A 218 -10.23 14.16 -2.73
CA ASN A 218 -10.73 12.98 -2.03
C ASN A 218 -10.87 13.22 -0.52
N ASN A 219 -11.98 12.78 0.06
CA ASN A 219 -12.28 12.90 1.49
C ASN A 219 -11.15 12.39 2.39
N THR A 220 -10.51 11.28 2.01
CA THR A 220 -9.40 10.69 2.77
C THR A 220 -8.17 11.59 2.89
N ILE A 221 -7.90 12.45 1.89
CA ILE A 221 -6.80 13.41 1.94
C ILE A 221 -7.13 14.51 2.96
N THR A 222 -8.36 15.01 2.92
CA THR A 222 -8.85 16.04 3.87
C THR A 222 -8.83 15.51 5.30
N ALA A 223 -9.34 14.30 5.53
CA ALA A 223 -9.36 13.64 6.84
C ALA A 223 -7.95 13.48 7.44
N LYS A 224 -7.04 12.90 6.66
CA LYS A 224 -5.64 12.71 7.10
C LYS A 224 -4.95 14.06 7.41
N LYS A 225 -5.20 15.09 6.59
CA LYS A 225 -4.64 16.41 6.83
C LYS A 225 -5.17 17.04 8.13
N LEU A 226 -6.45 16.87 8.45
CA LEU A 226 -7.04 17.39 9.68
C LEU A 226 -6.46 16.73 10.94
N LEU A 227 -6.33 15.42 10.94
CA LEU A 227 -5.90 14.69 12.14
C LEU A 227 -4.38 14.71 12.33
N TYR A 228 -3.60 14.53 11.25
CA TYR A 228 -2.14 14.37 11.30
C TYR A 228 -1.35 15.64 11.01
N SER A 229 -1.95 16.83 11.11
CA SER A 229 -1.34 18.14 10.83
C SER A 229 -0.40 18.65 11.95
N GLU A 230 0.47 17.80 12.49
CA GLU A 230 1.48 18.26 13.44
C GLU A 230 2.65 18.97 12.74
N ASN A 231 3.25 19.97 13.37
CA ASN A 231 4.41 20.66 12.84
C ASN A 231 5.68 19.89 13.18
N PHE A 232 6.31 19.27 12.19
CA PHE A 232 7.60 18.62 12.37
C PHE A 232 8.75 19.62 12.32
N THR A 233 9.72 19.45 13.21
CA THR A 233 11.00 20.12 13.13
C THR A 233 11.83 19.56 11.97
N ILE A 234 12.84 20.29 11.53
CA ILE A 234 13.79 19.82 10.50
C ILE A 234 14.43 18.48 10.92
N GLN A 235 14.76 18.36 12.21
CA GLN A 235 15.35 17.13 12.76
C GLN A 235 14.40 15.93 12.65
N GLN A 236 13.11 16.13 12.91
CA GLN A 236 12.09 15.08 12.73
C GLN A 236 11.94 14.69 11.25
N HIS A 237 11.96 15.64 10.32
CA HIS A 237 11.95 15.32 8.88
C HIS A 237 13.17 14.48 8.46
N ILE A 238 14.36 14.82 8.96
CA ILE A 238 15.59 14.06 8.70
C ILE A 238 15.48 12.66 9.32
N GLY A 239 15.02 12.55 10.56
CA GLY A 239 14.77 11.26 11.22
C GLY A 239 13.81 10.39 10.43
N TYR A 240 12.69 10.94 9.96
CA TYR A 240 11.73 10.22 9.11
C TYR A 240 12.33 9.79 7.77
N PHE A 241 13.17 10.62 7.16
CA PHE A 241 13.87 10.25 5.93
C PHE A 241 14.69 8.97 6.12
N PHE A 242 15.54 8.93 7.14
CA PHE A 242 16.35 7.74 7.42
C PHE A 242 15.49 6.55 7.87
N LYS A 243 14.43 6.77 8.63
CA LYS A 243 13.50 5.71 9.05
C LYS A 243 12.76 5.09 7.86
N SER A 244 12.28 5.87 6.91
CA SER A 244 11.60 5.37 5.72
C SER A 244 12.50 4.45 4.89
N PHE A 245 13.76 4.84 4.69
CA PHE A 245 14.75 3.98 4.03
C PHE A 245 15.15 2.79 4.90
N GLY A 246 15.34 2.97 6.20
CA GLY A 246 15.69 1.89 7.13
C GLY A 246 14.64 0.78 7.18
N ASN A 247 13.37 1.09 7.02
CA ASN A 247 12.29 0.10 6.95
C ASN A 247 12.38 -0.78 5.71
N PHE A 248 12.91 -0.28 4.61
CA PHE A 248 13.16 -1.08 3.41
C PHE A 248 14.35 -2.02 3.57
N TRP A 249 15.45 -1.49 4.10
CA TRP A 249 16.72 -2.18 4.29
C TRP A 249 16.84 -2.86 5.66
N GLY A 250 15.80 -2.86 6.43
CA GLY A 250 15.59 -3.04 7.85
C GLY A 250 15.96 -4.37 8.48
N MET A 251 17.15 -4.90 8.21
CA MET A 251 17.64 -6.08 8.96
C MET A 251 18.07 -5.77 10.38
N LEU A 252 18.43 -4.54 10.68
CA LEU A 252 18.89 -4.13 12.00
C LEU A 252 18.15 -2.87 12.43
N LYS A 253 17.07 -3.03 13.19
CA LYS A 253 16.52 -1.93 13.98
C LYS A 253 17.54 -1.58 15.05
N VAL A 254 18.35 -0.58 14.78
CA VAL A 254 19.14 0.06 15.82
C VAL A 254 18.21 0.90 16.69
N PRO A 255 18.36 0.90 18.02
CA PRO A 255 17.60 1.82 18.87
C PRO A 255 17.83 3.26 18.41
N GLY A 256 16.74 3.96 18.03
CA GLY A 256 16.76 5.29 17.44
C GLY A 256 16.27 5.32 16.00
N ASP A 257 15.99 6.52 15.49
CA ASP A 257 15.46 6.71 14.13
C ASP A 257 16.55 6.63 13.03
N PHE A 258 17.82 6.56 13.42
CA PHE A 258 18.96 6.55 12.51
C PHE A 258 19.60 5.16 12.41
N ASN A 259 19.62 4.59 11.20
CA ASN A 259 20.33 3.36 10.89
C ASN A 259 21.54 3.67 9.99
N PRO A 260 22.80 3.54 10.47
CA PRO A 260 24.00 3.81 9.67
C PRO A 260 24.06 3.00 8.37
N MET A 261 23.55 1.76 8.36
CA MET A 261 23.51 0.92 7.16
C MET A 261 22.67 1.56 6.05
N THR A 262 21.65 2.34 6.40
CA THR A 262 20.85 3.08 5.42
C THR A 262 21.73 4.04 4.62
N VAL A 263 22.62 4.78 5.28
CA VAL A 263 23.55 5.72 4.62
C VAL A 263 24.48 4.98 3.68
N VAL A 264 25.05 3.87 4.13
CA VAL A 264 25.95 3.05 3.31
C VAL A 264 25.26 2.56 2.03
N ILE A 265 24.02 2.09 2.17
CA ILE A 265 23.23 1.59 1.03
C ILE A 265 22.88 2.73 0.08
N LEU A 266 22.43 3.88 0.59
CA LEU A 266 22.11 5.04 -0.26
C LEU A 266 23.34 5.55 -1.03
N ILE A 267 24.50 5.57 -0.38
CA ILE A 267 25.76 5.91 -1.06
C ILE A 267 26.08 4.86 -2.14
N PHE A 268 25.91 3.58 -1.82
CA PHE A 268 26.15 2.50 -2.78
C PHE A 268 25.18 2.55 -3.97
N GLU A 269 23.90 2.82 -3.75
CA GLU A 269 22.91 3.07 -4.82
C GLU A 269 23.35 4.21 -5.73
N LEU A 270 23.75 5.33 -5.14
CA LEU A 270 24.22 6.49 -5.89
C LEU A 270 25.49 6.18 -6.69
N LEU A 271 26.45 5.47 -6.12
CA LEU A 271 27.68 5.06 -6.82
C LEU A 271 27.38 4.11 -7.98
N CYS A 272 26.48 3.12 -7.78
CA CYS A 272 26.05 2.23 -8.86
C CYS A 272 25.34 2.99 -9.96
N PHE A 273 24.46 3.93 -9.60
CA PHE A 273 23.77 4.78 -10.58
C PHE A 273 24.78 5.62 -11.39
N ILE A 274 25.72 6.31 -10.72
CA ILE A 274 26.76 7.12 -11.39
C ILE A 274 27.61 6.25 -12.32
N TYR A 275 27.98 5.04 -11.89
CA TYR A 275 28.72 4.09 -12.72
C TYR A 275 27.97 3.76 -14.01
N LEU A 276 26.68 3.41 -13.89
CA LEU A 276 25.86 3.03 -15.03
C LEU A 276 25.62 4.17 -16.01
N ILE A 277 25.34 5.39 -15.52
CA ILE A 277 25.09 6.52 -16.41
C ILE A 277 26.33 6.98 -17.18
N ARG A 278 27.54 6.77 -16.63
CA ARG A 278 28.79 7.06 -17.32
C ARG A 278 29.01 6.20 -18.57
N GLN A 279 28.39 5.02 -18.66
CA GLN A 279 28.48 4.14 -19.83
C GLN A 279 27.74 4.68 -21.07
N ARG A 280 26.94 5.75 -20.93
CA ARG A 280 26.19 6.44 -21.99
C ARG A 280 25.32 5.52 -22.86
N GLU A 281 24.68 4.52 -22.25
CA GLU A 281 23.78 3.61 -22.93
C GLU A 281 22.36 4.17 -23.06
N LYS A 282 21.58 3.64 -24.04
CA LYS A 282 20.15 4.02 -24.23
C LYS A 282 19.28 3.79 -22.99
N ARG A 283 19.62 2.79 -22.17
CA ARG A 283 18.90 2.52 -20.90
C ARG A 283 19.01 3.65 -19.90
N ASN A 284 20.04 4.51 -19.99
CA ASN A 284 20.23 5.61 -19.06
C ASN A 284 19.04 6.56 -19.03
N TYR A 285 18.34 6.70 -20.16
CA TYR A 285 17.10 7.45 -20.24
C TYR A 285 16.05 6.96 -19.24
N PHE A 286 15.83 5.64 -19.15
CA PHE A 286 14.88 5.05 -18.21
C PHE A 286 15.44 5.01 -16.78
N LEU A 287 16.75 4.79 -16.62
CA LEU A 287 17.39 4.85 -15.31
C LEU A 287 17.24 6.23 -14.67
N TRP A 288 17.37 7.32 -15.42
CA TRP A 288 17.11 8.65 -14.92
C TRP A 288 15.65 8.83 -14.47
N MET A 289 14.67 8.36 -15.24
CA MET A 289 13.26 8.45 -14.89
C MET A 289 12.95 7.77 -13.55
N ILE A 290 13.36 6.51 -13.39
CA ILE A 290 13.04 5.72 -12.18
C ILE A 290 13.84 6.20 -10.97
N PHE A 291 15.09 6.62 -11.15
CA PHE A 291 15.96 7.08 -10.07
C PHE A 291 15.51 8.43 -9.51
N ILE A 292 15.25 9.42 -10.38
CA ILE A 292 14.72 10.72 -9.93
C ILE A 292 13.35 10.54 -9.29
N PHE A 293 12.46 9.71 -9.87
CA PHE A 293 11.17 9.43 -9.27
C PHE A 293 11.31 8.80 -7.88
N GLY A 294 12.20 7.82 -7.73
CA GLY A 294 12.46 7.17 -6.45
C GLY A 294 12.84 8.16 -5.35
N TRP A 295 13.70 9.12 -5.65
CA TRP A 295 14.12 10.15 -4.69
C TRP A 295 13.06 11.22 -4.45
N VAL A 296 12.51 11.81 -5.51
CA VAL A 296 11.58 12.94 -5.41
C VAL A 296 10.30 12.53 -4.70
N LYS A 297 9.74 11.36 -5.02
CA LYS A 297 8.52 10.89 -4.34
C LYS A 297 8.75 10.72 -2.84
N GLN A 298 9.87 10.14 -2.42
CA GLN A 298 10.18 9.98 -1.00
C GLN A 298 10.36 11.32 -0.31
N ILE A 299 11.11 12.26 -0.89
CA ILE A 299 11.30 13.60 -0.33
C ILE A 299 9.96 14.33 -0.15
N ILE A 300 9.09 14.29 -1.18
CA ILE A 300 7.76 14.93 -1.11
C ILE A 300 6.91 14.29 0.00
N PHE A 301 6.85 12.96 0.07
CA PHE A 301 5.99 12.30 1.06
C PHE A 301 6.50 12.47 2.49
N ILE A 302 7.81 12.49 2.70
CA ILE A 302 8.43 12.80 3.99
C ILE A 302 8.13 14.25 4.39
N SER A 303 8.24 15.20 3.45
CA SER A 303 7.91 16.60 3.73
C SER A 303 6.43 16.81 4.10
N GLN A 304 5.53 15.96 3.57
CA GLN A 304 4.10 15.96 3.89
C GLN A 304 3.76 15.10 5.11
N LYS A 305 4.75 14.57 5.83
CA LYS A 305 4.57 13.72 7.02
C LYS A 305 3.72 12.46 6.76
N SER A 306 3.80 11.93 5.56
CA SER A 306 3.10 10.69 5.20
C SER A 306 3.83 9.50 5.79
N LEU A 307 3.36 9.02 6.94
CA LEU A 307 4.04 8.02 7.78
C LEU A 307 3.76 6.57 7.37
N PHE A 308 2.98 6.35 6.33
CA PHE A 308 2.56 5.02 5.92
C PHE A 308 3.58 4.38 4.98
N ASP A 309 4.06 3.19 5.34
CA ASP A 309 5.14 2.48 4.63
C ASP A 309 4.85 2.23 3.15
N TRP A 310 3.60 2.01 2.77
CA TRP A 310 3.22 1.69 1.39
C TRP A 310 3.47 2.82 0.39
N TYR A 311 3.58 4.07 0.81
CA TYR A 311 3.96 5.18 -0.08
C TYR A 311 5.40 5.07 -0.58
N TYR A 312 6.26 4.34 0.15
CA TYR A 312 7.69 4.24 -0.09
C TYR A 312 8.11 2.95 -0.81
N TRP A 313 7.27 1.92 -0.87
CA TRP A 313 7.67 0.61 -1.41
C TRP A 313 8.09 0.65 -2.88
N VAL A 314 7.30 1.28 -3.76
CA VAL A 314 7.66 1.39 -5.19
C VAL A 314 8.89 2.27 -5.41
N PRO A 315 8.97 3.48 -4.84
CA PRO A 315 10.17 4.31 -4.94
C PRO A 315 11.45 3.59 -4.50
N GLN A 316 11.43 2.94 -3.35
CA GLN A 316 12.60 2.23 -2.80
C GLN A 316 13.00 1.04 -3.68
N LEU A 317 12.02 0.29 -4.19
CA LEU A 317 12.27 -0.80 -5.13
C LEU A 317 12.98 -0.31 -6.39
N LEU A 318 12.55 0.83 -6.93
CA LEU A 318 13.16 1.43 -8.12
C LEU A 318 14.58 1.95 -7.85
N LEU A 319 14.87 2.46 -6.66
CA LEU A 319 16.22 2.86 -6.26
C LEU A 319 17.18 1.67 -6.15
N PHE A 320 16.66 0.46 -5.88
CA PHE A 320 17.48 -0.75 -5.85
C PHE A 320 17.90 -1.26 -7.23
N VAL A 321 17.19 -0.86 -8.29
CA VAL A 321 17.44 -1.30 -9.67
C VAL A 321 18.89 -1.07 -10.11
N PRO A 322 19.54 0.11 -9.91
CA PRO A 322 20.94 0.32 -10.27
C PRO A 322 21.89 -0.69 -9.62
N ILE A 323 21.68 -1.05 -8.36
CA ILE A 323 22.51 -2.04 -7.66
C ILE A 323 22.45 -3.39 -8.40
N LEU A 324 21.24 -3.89 -8.68
CA LEU A 324 21.09 -5.17 -9.37
C LEU A 324 21.71 -5.17 -10.76
N ILE A 325 21.52 -4.11 -11.53
CA ILE A 325 22.13 -3.99 -12.86
C ILE A 325 23.65 -4.02 -12.73
N PHE A 326 24.22 -3.22 -11.82
CA PHE A 326 25.66 -3.19 -11.57
C PHE A 326 26.19 -4.59 -11.24
N LEU A 327 25.55 -5.32 -10.32
CA LEU A 327 25.99 -6.66 -9.93
C LEU A 327 25.88 -7.68 -11.08
N LEU A 328 24.80 -7.61 -11.86
CA LEU A 328 24.58 -8.53 -12.99
C LEU A 328 25.59 -8.32 -14.13
N GLU A 329 26.16 -7.14 -14.27
CA GLU A 329 27.10 -6.80 -15.33
C GLU A 329 28.57 -7.07 -14.95
N GLN A 330 28.88 -7.41 -13.70
CA GLN A 330 30.24 -7.80 -13.29
C GLN A 330 30.60 -9.15 -13.88
N LYS A 331 31.48 -9.16 -14.91
CA LYS A 331 31.80 -10.41 -15.67
C LYS A 331 32.49 -11.47 -14.80
N GLU A 332 33.55 -11.08 -14.11
CA GLU A 332 34.41 -12.01 -13.36
C GLU A 332 33.86 -12.35 -11.97
N LYS A 333 33.30 -11.39 -11.26
CA LYS A 333 32.86 -11.52 -9.85
C LYS A 333 31.35 -11.59 -9.68
N ARG A 334 30.59 -11.67 -10.76
CA ARG A 334 29.12 -11.64 -10.74
C ARG A 334 28.53 -12.70 -9.79
N ASN A 335 28.96 -13.95 -9.95
CA ASN A 335 28.41 -15.04 -9.15
C ASN A 335 28.75 -14.85 -7.65
N LEU A 336 29.95 -14.37 -7.34
CA LEU A 336 30.34 -14.05 -5.97
C LEU A 336 29.44 -12.94 -5.40
N TRP A 337 29.27 -11.81 -6.10
CA TRP A 337 28.46 -10.70 -5.62
C TRP A 337 26.99 -11.06 -5.49
N LEU A 338 26.43 -11.81 -6.44
CA LEU A 338 25.04 -12.30 -6.34
C LEU A 338 24.89 -13.29 -5.18
N SER A 339 25.86 -14.17 -4.95
CA SER A 339 25.83 -15.08 -3.80
C SER A 339 25.90 -14.33 -2.47
N LEU A 340 26.76 -13.32 -2.37
CA LEU A 340 26.83 -12.47 -1.18
C LEU A 340 25.54 -11.69 -0.96
N LEU A 341 24.95 -11.11 -2.00
CA LEU A 341 23.65 -10.44 -1.93
C LEU A 341 22.54 -11.41 -1.46
N LEU A 342 22.49 -12.62 -2.02
CA LEU A 342 21.50 -13.63 -1.66
C LEU A 342 21.66 -14.09 -0.21
N VAL A 343 22.87 -14.46 0.21
CA VAL A 343 23.13 -15.07 1.53
C VAL A 343 23.04 -14.03 2.64
N PHE A 344 23.67 -12.86 2.45
CA PHE A 344 23.81 -11.87 3.53
C PHE A 344 22.72 -10.79 3.55
N TYR A 345 21.93 -10.69 2.50
CA TYR A 345 20.88 -9.68 2.42
C TYR A 345 19.49 -10.29 2.12
N ILE A 346 19.29 -10.88 0.95
CA ILE A 346 17.94 -11.31 0.52
C ILE A 346 17.40 -12.43 1.41
N PHE A 347 18.18 -13.46 1.69
CA PHE A 347 17.70 -14.60 2.48
C PHE A 347 17.32 -14.20 3.93
N PRO A 348 18.15 -13.49 4.70
CA PRO A 348 17.75 -12.99 6.02
C PRO A 348 16.50 -12.08 5.96
N MET A 349 16.40 -11.22 4.95
CA MET A 349 15.23 -10.36 4.76
C MET A 349 13.96 -11.17 4.49
N LEU A 350 14.06 -12.24 3.70
CA LEU A 350 12.93 -13.14 3.42
C LEU A 350 12.49 -13.88 4.68
N VAL A 351 13.43 -14.38 5.49
CA VAL A 351 13.10 -15.02 6.76
C VAL A 351 12.37 -14.04 7.67
N PHE A 352 12.91 -12.83 7.83
CA PHE A 352 12.26 -11.80 8.63
C PHE A 352 10.88 -11.41 8.08
N GLN A 353 10.76 -11.24 6.76
CA GLN A 353 9.49 -10.93 6.10
C GLN A 353 8.46 -12.06 6.28
N THR A 354 8.89 -13.32 6.19
CA THR A 354 8.02 -14.47 6.41
C THR A 354 7.47 -14.48 7.83
N VAL A 355 8.35 -14.32 8.84
CA VAL A 355 7.93 -14.21 10.25
C VAL A 355 6.98 -13.03 10.45
N HIS A 356 7.29 -11.88 9.83
CA HIS A 356 6.44 -10.70 9.89
C HIS A 356 5.06 -10.96 9.27
N CYS A 357 4.99 -11.53 8.07
CA CYS A 357 3.72 -11.81 7.40
C CYS A 357 2.87 -12.80 8.20
N ILE A 358 3.46 -13.87 8.72
CA ILE A 358 2.76 -14.86 9.55
C ILE A 358 2.21 -14.21 10.82
N ALA A 359 3.03 -13.47 11.55
CA ALA A 359 2.62 -12.83 12.81
C ALA A 359 1.55 -11.75 12.59
N THR A 360 1.73 -10.89 11.58
CA THR A 360 0.78 -9.81 11.28
C THR A 360 -0.51 -10.39 10.68
N GLY A 361 -0.42 -11.39 9.82
CA GLY A 361 -1.60 -12.11 9.32
C GLY A 361 -2.44 -12.71 10.44
N ASN A 362 -1.81 -13.26 11.50
CA ASN A 362 -2.54 -13.73 12.67
C ASN A 362 -3.26 -12.57 13.40
N GLY A 363 -2.58 -11.45 13.65
CA GLY A 363 -3.18 -10.30 14.33
C GLY A 363 -4.29 -9.61 13.53
N GLU A 364 -4.18 -9.59 12.23
CA GLU A 364 -5.17 -8.95 11.34
C GLU A 364 -6.29 -9.93 10.97
N TRP A 365 -5.97 -11.02 10.28
CA TRP A 365 -6.97 -11.94 9.75
C TRP A 365 -7.63 -12.81 10.83
N ASN A 366 -6.87 -13.41 11.72
CA ASN A 366 -7.45 -14.28 12.75
C ASN A 366 -8.05 -13.47 13.90
N TYR A 367 -7.47 -12.32 14.24
CA TYR A 367 -7.91 -11.55 15.39
C TYR A 367 -8.92 -10.44 15.02
N ARG A 368 -8.56 -9.44 14.21
CA ARG A 368 -9.48 -8.34 13.86
C ARG A 368 -10.72 -8.80 13.12
N ARG A 369 -10.57 -9.76 12.19
CA ARG A 369 -11.72 -10.38 11.52
C ARG A 369 -12.69 -11.01 12.52
N THR A 370 -12.20 -11.64 13.58
CA THR A 370 -13.03 -12.26 14.61
C THR A 370 -13.93 -11.23 15.29
N ILE A 371 -13.45 -9.99 15.53
CA ILE A 371 -14.25 -8.90 16.08
C ILE A 371 -15.42 -8.57 15.14
N GLY A 372 -15.12 -8.37 13.86
CA GLY A 372 -16.14 -8.09 12.84
C GLY A 372 -17.16 -9.24 12.69
N THR A 373 -16.69 -10.48 12.67
CA THR A 373 -17.55 -11.67 12.58
C THR A 373 -18.45 -11.81 13.82
N PHE A 374 -17.91 -11.56 15.01
CA PHE A 374 -18.70 -11.54 16.25
C PHE A 374 -19.84 -10.50 16.15
N LEU A 375 -19.52 -9.28 15.74
CA LEU A 375 -20.52 -8.23 15.55
C LEU A 375 -21.57 -8.59 14.49
N ASN A 376 -21.14 -9.26 13.39
CA ASN A 376 -22.06 -9.72 12.35
C ASN A 376 -23.08 -10.75 12.85
N GLN A 377 -22.65 -11.64 13.75
CA GLN A 377 -23.50 -12.65 14.37
C GLN A 377 -24.39 -12.06 15.45
N TYR A 378 -23.86 -11.15 16.25
CA TYR A 378 -24.55 -10.54 17.39
C TYR A 378 -25.61 -9.54 16.94
N GLU A 379 -25.29 -8.65 15.97
CA GLU A 379 -26.18 -7.62 15.47
C GLU A 379 -26.73 -7.97 14.07
N LYS A 380 -28.05 -8.13 13.99
CA LYS A 380 -28.74 -8.46 12.73
C LYS A 380 -29.12 -7.23 11.94
N ASP A 381 -29.40 -6.11 12.61
CA ASP A 381 -29.70 -4.84 11.95
C ASP A 381 -28.40 -4.13 11.50
N LYS A 382 -28.12 -4.24 10.21
CA LYS A 382 -26.92 -3.63 9.61
C LYS A 382 -26.99 -2.10 9.50
N ASN A 383 -28.11 -1.47 9.85
CA ASN A 383 -28.22 -0.01 9.92
C ASN A 383 -27.69 0.57 11.24
N GLN A 384 -27.35 -0.27 12.22
CA GLN A 384 -26.73 0.18 13.46
C GLN A 384 -25.33 0.74 13.24
N TRP A 385 -24.98 1.77 14.02
CA TRP A 385 -23.72 2.46 13.94
C TRP A 385 -22.70 1.91 14.95
N ILE A 386 -21.46 1.76 14.48
CA ILE A 386 -20.28 1.53 15.31
C ILE A 386 -19.30 2.69 15.15
N LEU A 387 -18.76 3.18 16.26
CA LEU A 387 -17.63 4.13 16.27
C LEU A 387 -16.35 3.37 16.65
N LEU A 388 -15.32 3.51 15.82
CA LEU A 388 -14.06 2.78 15.97
C LEU A 388 -12.90 3.49 15.24
N GLU A 389 -11.65 3.08 15.56
CA GLU A 389 -10.47 3.56 14.83
C GLU A 389 -10.22 2.76 13.54
N PRO A 390 -10.12 1.41 13.54
CA PRO A 390 -9.73 0.70 12.33
C PRO A 390 -10.91 0.49 11.37
N ALA A 391 -10.97 1.29 10.31
CA ALA A 391 -12.10 1.30 9.36
C ALA A 391 -12.11 0.16 8.33
N GLY A 392 -11.17 -0.80 8.38
CA GLY A 392 -11.06 -1.89 7.41
C GLY A 392 -11.74 -3.18 7.84
N TYR A 393 -11.01 -4.08 8.52
CA TYR A 393 -11.48 -5.43 8.88
C TYR A 393 -12.80 -5.44 9.62
N VAL A 394 -12.90 -4.72 10.73
CA VAL A 394 -14.08 -4.79 11.61
C VAL A 394 -15.34 -4.34 10.88
N PRO A 395 -15.35 -3.19 10.20
CA PRO A 395 -16.51 -2.78 9.40
C PRO A 395 -16.83 -3.73 8.26
N TYR A 396 -15.82 -4.20 7.54
CA TYR A 396 -16.02 -5.10 6.41
C TYR A 396 -16.73 -6.40 6.81
N PHE A 397 -16.27 -7.06 7.89
CA PHE A 397 -16.83 -8.33 8.34
C PHE A 397 -18.08 -8.20 9.22
N SER A 398 -18.31 -7.04 9.84
CA SER A 398 -19.54 -6.80 10.61
C SER A 398 -20.71 -6.37 9.73
N GLY A 399 -20.44 -5.67 8.64
CA GLY A 399 -21.47 -5.05 7.79
C GLY A 399 -22.15 -3.82 8.42
N LEU A 400 -21.75 -3.39 9.62
CA LEU A 400 -22.38 -2.26 10.34
C LEU A 400 -22.00 -0.91 9.70
N LYS A 401 -22.87 0.09 9.83
CA LYS A 401 -22.55 1.48 9.50
C LYS A 401 -21.45 1.98 10.44
N THR A 402 -20.46 2.65 9.90
CA THR A 402 -19.22 2.97 10.60
C THR A 402 -18.96 4.46 10.66
N ILE A 403 -18.62 4.94 11.85
CA ILE A 403 -17.99 6.22 12.11
C ILE A 403 -16.53 5.90 12.45
N ASP A 404 -15.59 6.29 11.61
CA ASP A 404 -14.17 6.10 11.91
C ASP A 404 -13.57 7.36 12.52
N GLU A 405 -12.70 7.20 13.51
CA GLU A 405 -12.14 8.34 14.27
C GLU A 405 -11.28 9.29 13.42
N VAL A 406 -10.78 8.82 12.26
CA VAL A 406 -9.98 9.65 11.35
C VAL A 406 -10.88 10.47 10.41
N GLY A 407 -12.11 10.01 10.15
CA GLY A 407 -13.03 10.61 9.20
C GLY A 407 -12.79 10.19 7.75
N LEU A 408 -12.16 9.02 7.53
CA LEU A 408 -11.93 8.48 6.18
C LEU A 408 -13.23 8.08 5.50
N VAL A 409 -14.15 7.48 6.30
CA VAL A 409 -15.41 6.88 5.81
C VAL A 409 -16.65 7.63 6.31
N ASP A 410 -16.46 8.66 7.13
CA ASP A 410 -17.52 9.49 7.68
C ASP A 410 -17.11 10.97 7.74
N LYS A 411 -17.83 11.84 7.00
CA LYS A 411 -17.49 13.27 6.96
C LYS A 411 -17.91 14.03 8.22
N GLN A 412 -18.95 13.59 8.92
CA GLN A 412 -19.50 14.34 10.05
C GLN A 412 -18.50 14.42 11.21
N ILE A 413 -17.71 13.36 11.41
CA ILE A 413 -16.68 13.39 12.46
C ILE A 413 -15.58 14.41 12.16
N GLN A 414 -15.32 14.72 10.89
CA GLN A 414 -14.36 15.77 10.52
C GLN A 414 -14.81 17.15 11.01
N GLU A 415 -16.11 17.40 11.03
CA GLU A 415 -16.63 18.66 11.58
C GLU A 415 -16.44 18.73 13.09
N GLU A 416 -16.57 17.62 13.79
CA GLU A 416 -16.27 17.57 15.23
C GLU A 416 -14.76 17.73 15.50
N ILE A 417 -13.88 17.14 14.66
CA ILE A 417 -12.43 17.34 14.74
C ILE A 417 -12.05 18.81 14.54
N LYS A 418 -12.70 19.51 13.59
CA LYS A 418 -12.46 20.96 13.35
C LYS A 418 -12.88 21.82 14.53
N LYS A 419 -13.97 21.45 15.21
CA LYS A 419 -14.48 22.21 16.37
C LYS A 419 -13.62 22.00 17.61
N ASP A 420 -13.25 20.74 17.90
CA ASP A 420 -12.49 20.37 19.10
C ASP A 420 -11.68 19.10 18.84
N LYS A 421 -10.43 19.29 18.44
CA LYS A 421 -9.51 18.18 18.12
C LYS A 421 -9.19 17.27 19.32
N VAL A 422 -9.42 17.72 20.54
CA VAL A 422 -9.13 16.95 21.75
C VAL A 422 -10.33 16.08 22.16
N ASN A 423 -11.54 16.63 22.10
CA ASN A 423 -12.76 15.98 22.58
C ASN A 423 -13.70 15.49 21.47
N TYR A 424 -13.27 15.52 20.18
CA TYR A 424 -14.13 15.15 19.04
C TYR A 424 -14.73 13.75 19.18
N TRP A 425 -14.00 12.79 19.76
CA TRP A 425 -14.48 11.43 19.96
C TRP A 425 -15.71 11.42 20.88
N ILE A 426 -15.58 11.95 22.11
CA ILE A 426 -16.70 11.97 23.05
C ILE A 426 -17.84 12.87 22.56
N ASN A 427 -17.54 13.98 21.89
CA ASN A 427 -18.55 14.84 21.30
C ASN A 427 -19.35 14.09 20.22
N THR A 428 -18.69 13.30 19.37
CA THR A 428 -19.35 12.43 18.41
C THR A 428 -20.21 11.36 19.09
N VAL A 429 -19.72 10.74 20.18
CA VAL A 429 -20.50 9.78 20.95
C VAL A 429 -21.76 10.41 21.54
N LYS A 430 -21.66 11.60 22.13
CA LYS A 430 -22.81 12.33 22.72
C LYS A 430 -23.84 12.76 21.70
N THR A 431 -23.40 13.22 20.51
CA THR A 431 -24.29 13.75 19.49
C THR A 431 -24.92 12.67 18.62
N ARG A 432 -24.14 11.67 18.20
CA ARG A 432 -24.60 10.63 17.23
C ARG A 432 -25.08 9.35 17.90
N LYS A 433 -24.73 9.17 19.18
CA LYS A 433 -25.20 8.06 20.02
C LYS A 433 -25.06 6.68 19.31
N PRO A 434 -23.86 6.31 18.82
CA PRO A 434 -23.67 5.04 18.13
C PRO A 434 -24.01 3.87 19.08
N LYS A 435 -24.62 2.82 18.53
CA LYS A 435 -24.99 1.63 19.31
C LYS A 435 -23.76 0.90 19.86
N TYR A 436 -22.66 0.90 19.09
CA TYR A 436 -21.41 0.22 19.46
C TYR A 436 -20.24 1.17 19.49
N LEU A 437 -19.37 0.99 20.49
CA LEU A 437 -18.04 1.61 20.53
C LEU A 437 -17.00 0.51 20.60
N LEU A 438 -16.00 0.55 19.70
CA LEU A 438 -14.83 -0.32 19.78
C LEU A 438 -13.61 0.55 20.06
N SER A 439 -13.04 0.40 21.26
CA SER A 439 -11.92 1.20 21.73
C SER A 439 -10.77 0.32 22.21
N TYR A 440 -9.54 0.74 21.93
CA TYR A 440 -8.34 0.15 22.54
C TYR A 440 -8.10 0.64 23.96
N GLN A 441 -8.74 1.76 24.35
CA GLN A 441 -8.71 2.27 25.72
C GLN A 441 -9.89 1.72 26.53
N ASN A 442 -9.69 1.58 27.85
CA ASN A 442 -10.79 1.35 28.75
C ASN A 442 -11.55 2.67 28.98
N LEU A 443 -12.73 2.80 28.38
CA LEU A 443 -13.52 4.04 28.44
C LEU A 443 -14.05 4.35 29.86
N TYR A 444 -13.97 3.40 30.78
CA TYR A 444 -14.39 3.59 32.17
C TYR A 444 -13.26 4.11 33.07
N GLU A 445 -12.02 4.13 32.58
CA GLU A 445 -10.89 4.63 33.35
C GLU A 445 -10.88 6.16 33.39
N GLY A 446 -10.43 6.69 34.53
CA GLY A 446 -10.41 8.12 34.81
C GLY A 446 -11.62 8.58 35.63
N ASN A 447 -11.40 9.65 36.41
CA ASN A 447 -12.42 10.30 37.24
C ASN A 447 -12.83 11.64 36.61
N ASN A 448 -13.28 11.60 35.35
CA ASN A 448 -13.72 12.78 34.60
C ASN A 448 -15.15 12.59 34.08
N THR A 449 -15.78 13.68 33.67
CA THR A 449 -17.15 13.68 33.12
C THR A 449 -17.33 12.77 31.91
N ASN A 450 -16.26 12.45 31.18
CA ASN A 450 -16.33 11.56 30.04
C ASN A 450 -16.45 10.09 30.46
N SER A 451 -15.66 9.65 31.45
CA SER A 451 -15.76 8.26 31.97
C SER A 451 -17.12 8.00 32.63
N GLU A 452 -17.69 8.97 33.33
CA GLU A 452 -19.04 8.86 33.92
C GLU A 452 -20.12 8.76 32.84
N TYR A 453 -20.00 9.53 31.74
CA TYR A 453 -20.91 9.41 30.62
C TYR A 453 -20.89 8.00 30.00
N TYR A 454 -19.71 7.42 29.82
CA TYR A 454 -19.61 6.06 29.30
C TYR A 454 -20.20 5.03 30.28
N LYS A 455 -19.92 5.13 31.57
CA LYS A 455 -20.49 4.23 32.61
C LYS A 455 -22.04 4.29 32.67
N THR A 456 -22.61 5.46 32.41
CA THR A 456 -24.06 5.67 32.43
C THR A 456 -24.76 5.13 31.19
N HIS A 457 -24.18 5.36 30.01
CA HIS A 457 -24.86 5.12 28.74
C HIS A 457 -24.37 3.88 27.96
N TYR A 458 -23.23 3.30 28.35
CA TYR A 458 -22.64 2.16 27.67
C TYR A 458 -22.26 1.05 28.65
N LYS A 459 -22.47 -0.19 28.23
CA LYS A 459 -22.03 -1.38 28.97
C LYS A 459 -20.94 -2.10 28.20
N LEU A 460 -19.89 -2.55 28.86
CA LEU A 460 -18.89 -3.43 28.28
C LEU A 460 -19.56 -4.72 27.84
N LEU A 461 -19.58 -4.99 26.55
CA LEU A 461 -20.18 -6.18 25.96
C LEU A 461 -19.17 -7.32 25.87
N LYS A 462 -17.95 -7.04 25.41
CA LYS A 462 -16.91 -8.04 25.24
C LYS A 462 -15.53 -7.41 25.19
N GLU A 463 -14.57 -8.11 25.75
CA GLU A 463 -13.15 -7.83 25.61
C GLU A 463 -12.54 -8.75 24.55
N PHE A 464 -11.70 -8.18 23.70
CA PHE A 464 -10.88 -8.90 22.75
C PHE A 464 -9.42 -8.68 23.11
N ARG A 465 -8.69 -9.76 23.34
CA ARG A 465 -7.30 -9.70 23.79
C ARG A 465 -6.39 -10.41 22.78
N VAL A 466 -5.33 -9.75 22.37
CA VAL A 466 -4.32 -10.31 21.44
C VAL A 466 -3.77 -11.64 21.96
N LYS A 467 -3.51 -11.73 23.26
CA LYS A 467 -2.98 -12.95 23.91
C LYS A 467 -3.81 -14.21 23.64
N ASP A 468 -5.13 -14.06 23.44
CA ASP A 468 -6.03 -15.20 23.20
C ASP A 468 -5.84 -15.80 21.80
N HIS A 469 -5.22 -15.05 20.89
CA HIS A 469 -4.91 -15.45 19.51
C HIS A 469 -3.43 -15.83 19.27
N LEU A 470 -2.61 -15.83 20.34
CA LEU A 470 -1.19 -16.25 20.23
C LEU A 470 -1.02 -17.77 20.32
N LYS A 471 -2.05 -18.50 20.77
CA LYS A 471 -2.03 -19.96 20.85
C LYS A 471 -2.33 -20.58 19.50
N SER A 472 -1.68 -21.70 19.19
CA SER A 472 -1.90 -22.49 17.97
C SER A 472 -1.59 -23.96 18.25
N ASP A 473 -2.33 -24.86 17.61
CA ASP A 473 -2.02 -26.30 17.64
C ASP A 473 -0.65 -26.59 16.98
N ASN A 474 -0.24 -25.73 16.05
CA ASN A 474 1.09 -25.76 15.45
C ASN A 474 2.10 -25.01 16.32
N LYS A 475 2.98 -25.75 17.01
CA LYS A 475 4.00 -25.20 17.91
C LYS A 475 4.97 -24.20 17.23
N ILE A 476 5.21 -24.32 15.91
CA ILE A 476 6.06 -23.38 15.17
C ILE A 476 5.33 -22.04 15.01
N LEU A 477 4.07 -22.09 14.59
CA LEU A 477 3.23 -20.87 14.46
C LEU A 477 3.06 -20.20 15.82
N GLU A 478 2.79 -20.95 16.88
CA GLU A 478 2.67 -20.41 18.24
C GLU A 478 3.96 -19.69 18.67
N LYS A 479 5.13 -20.27 18.40
CA LYS A 479 6.41 -19.58 18.65
C LYS A 479 6.55 -18.29 17.86
N ILE A 480 6.17 -18.27 16.59
CA ILE A 480 6.22 -17.07 15.74
C ILE A 480 5.28 -15.99 16.28
N TYR A 481 4.06 -16.35 16.66
CA TYR A 481 3.08 -15.42 17.24
C TYR A 481 3.56 -14.81 18.56
N ASN A 482 4.19 -15.61 19.43
CA ASN A 482 4.75 -15.14 20.69
C ASN A 482 6.04 -14.33 20.50
N LEU A 483 6.85 -14.65 19.47
CA LEU A 483 8.06 -13.87 19.14
C LEU A 483 7.72 -12.45 18.67
N LYS A 484 6.61 -12.31 17.93
CA LYS A 484 6.16 -11.04 17.39
C LYS A 484 4.63 -10.89 17.54
N PRO A 485 4.12 -10.63 18.77
CA PRO A 485 2.71 -10.36 18.94
C PRO A 485 2.27 -9.21 18.04
N SER A 486 1.15 -9.40 17.33
CA SER A 486 0.58 -8.41 16.41
C SER A 486 -0.87 -8.16 16.78
N GLY A 487 -1.31 -6.90 16.62
CA GLY A 487 -2.64 -6.45 16.98
C GLY A 487 -2.63 -5.55 18.22
N THR A 488 -3.80 -5.08 18.59
CA THR A 488 -4.06 -4.23 19.76
C THR A 488 -5.28 -4.78 20.48
N ASP A 489 -5.27 -4.79 21.81
CA ASP A 489 -6.43 -5.19 22.61
C ASP A 489 -7.59 -4.22 22.41
N TYR A 490 -8.81 -4.76 22.33
CA TYR A 490 -10.02 -3.96 22.15
C TYR A 490 -11.08 -4.27 23.20
N ASN A 491 -11.80 -3.21 23.56
CA ASN A 491 -13.01 -3.27 24.38
C ASN A 491 -14.21 -2.88 23.52
N LEU A 492 -15.19 -3.75 23.42
CA LEU A 492 -16.45 -3.50 22.72
C LEU A 492 -17.52 -3.14 23.72
N TYR A 493 -18.10 -1.97 23.55
CA TYR A 493 -19.19 -1.47 24.38
C TYR A 493 -20.48 -1.40 23.58
N ILE A 494 -21.60 -1.62 24.27
CA ILE A 494 -22.95 -1.47 23.71
C ILE A 494 -23.72 -0.41 24.48
N ARG A 495 -24.46 0.41 23.77
CA ARG A 495 -25.36 1.41 24.36
C ARG A 495 -26.52 0.76 25.07
N VAL A 496 -26.93 1.30 26.23
CA VAL A 496 -27.97 0.71 27.11
C VAL A 496 -29.23 1.58 27.23
N ASP A 497 -29.23 2.77 26.67
CA ASP A 497 -30.38 3.73 26.70
C ASP A 497 -30.91 4.04 25.27
#